data_4f9710e030a9aa7da5ec5083a1a01455
#
_entry.id   4f9710e030a9aa7da5ec5083a1a01455
#
_cell.length_a   1.000
_cell.length_b   1.000
_cell.length_c   1.000
_cell.angle_alpha   90.00
_cell.angle_beta   90.00
_cell.angle_gamma   90.00
#
_symmetry.space_group_name_H-M   'P 1'
#
loop_
_entity.id
_entity.type
_entity.pdbx_description
1 polymer ?
#
loop_
_entity_poly.entity_id
_entity_poly.type
_entity_poly.pdbx_seq_one_letter_code
_entity_poly.pdbx_strand_id
1 'polypeptide(L)'
;MNSQPSGAMPPNYSSLNQTAQVAGLSLKRILPEAKPIGGSDLQIQSCCGSWQEIQPNDLYVAIVSADADGHDYAQAAIDRGAVGVVTERLLAIDRPQFLVRDSRQAYGKLCQALAGNPANRVTTIGVSGSDGKTVTSCLIDSILNIAGRNSRTATSLGDFRSLEEHSIRSENLNSPRLANWLADGVINGCSHAVMEIHSRNLAQHCLTGMQLDVAVLTNLRNDHLDLHGTADNYRRVQQRLLKFVKPEGVAILNADDPNTAKLLDQLDLPALTVGIHQPAEVSAKLLDRNCAEQMFILNAGNESLVVRTQMIGKHHVYNCLTAAAVGLALGVELPEIVRGLEAVGQIPGRLERVSCGQPFDVWIDAASRPNQLASAIHAVRQLTNRKVWVVASTESRQSPTLRRRLGEVLERAADQVVITQNSGAAAASFEAAHQVLDGFSEPKMARPIPNRFRAIEWVLENAAEEDAVLITGLGDRPIANAGTGAWPVTDRDVCQAWLYDRHSFCAEQEGRNRTFRIDDYRNEEN
;
A
#
# COMPACT_ATOMS: atom_id res chain seq x y z
N MET A 1 4.64 -20.37 33.03
CA MET A 1 3.23 -20.51 32.61
C MET A 1 2.97 -19.39 31.64
N ASN A 2 3.03 -19.67 30.35
CA ASN A 2 2.96 -18.67 29.28
C ASN A 2 1.50 -18.49 28.86
N SER A 3 0.96 -17.33 29.11
CA SER A 3 -0.31 -16.88 28.51
C SER A 3 -0.01 -16.09 27.25
N GLN A 4 -0.30 -16.67 26.07
CA GLN A 4 -0.33 -15.97 24.79
C GLN A 4 -1.58 -15.06 24.73
N PRO A 5 -1.51 -13.86 24.12
CA PRO A 5 -2.70 -13.07 23.85
C PRO A 5 -3.47 -13.66 22.68
N SER A 6 -4.75 -13.93 22.89
CA SER A 6 -5.72 -14.36 21.88
C SER A 6 -6.00 -13.20 20.92
N GLY A 7 -5.29 -13.16 19.77
CA GLY A 7 -5.70 -12.35 18.64
C GLY A 7 -6.99 -12.93 18.05
N ALA A 8 -8.06 -12.13 17.99
CA ALA A 8 -9.29 -12.50 17.33
C ALA A 8 -9.03 -12.86 15.87
N MET A 9 -9.37 -14.08 15.47
CA MET A 9 -9.33 -14.54 14.08
C MET A 9 -10.33 -13.73 13.23
N PRO A 10 -9.96 -13.28 12.03
CA PRO A 10 -10.93 -12.76 11.08
C PRO A 10 -11.90 -13.88 10.66
N PRO A 11 -13.15 -13.54 10.31
CA PRO A 11 -14.17 -14.52 10.03
C PRO A 11 -13.81 -15.43 8.85
N ASN A 12 -14.15 -16.70 9.02
CA ASN A 12 -13.92 -17.81 8.11
C ASN A 12 -14.61 -17.54 6.76
N TYR A 13 -13.85 -17.27 5.69
CA TYR A 13 -14.34 -17.05 4.32
C TYR A 13 -14.79 -18.33 3.60
N SER A 14 -15.09 -19.40 4.33
CA SER A 14 -15.63 -20.65 3.77
C SER A 14 -17.11 -20.58 3.40
N SER A 15 -17.82 -19.47 3.65
CA SER A 15 -19.28 -19.38 3.49
C SER A 15 -19.79 -18.97 2.11
N LEU A 16 -18.93 -18.62 1.14
CA LEU A 16 -19.36 -18.24 -0.21
C LEU A 16 -19.56 -19.41 -1.18
N ASN A 17 -19.25 -20.65 -0.77
CA ASN A 17 -19.42 -21.84 -1.61
C ASN A 17 -20.76 -22.58 -1.41
N GLN A 18 -21.80 -21.97 -0.86
CA GLN A 18 -23.06 -22.67 -0.54
C GLN A 18 -24.19 -22.51 -1.57
N THR A 19 -23.94 -22.19 -2.82
CA THR A 19 -25.00 -22.28 -3.85
C THR A 19 -24.43 -22.56 -5.24
N ALA A 20 -23.99 -23.75 -5.49
CA ALA A 20 -24.04 -24.62 -6.67
C ALA A 20 -23.09 -25.79 -6.43
N GLN A 21 -23.50 -27.02 -6.68
CA GLN A 21 -22.56 -28.14 -6.85
C GLN A 21 -21.70 -27.84 -8.08
N VAL A 22 -20.60 -27.12 -7.87
CA VAL A 22 -19.61 -26.87 -8.92
C VAL A 22 -18.92 -28.19 -9.17
N ALA A 23 -19.08 -28.73 -10.38
CA ALA A 23 -18.31 -29.88 -10.83
C ALA A 23 -16.83 -29.58 -10.60
N GLY A 24 -16.10 -30.49 -9.95
CA GLY A 24 -14.68 -30.29 -9.65
C GLY A 24 -13.89 -29.93 -10.91
N LEU A 25 -12.86 -29.12 -10.78
CA LEU A 25 -11.96 -28.76 -11.87
C LEU A 25 -10.82 -29.77 -11.95
N SER A 26 -10.50 -30.22 -13.18
CA SER A 26 -9.34 -31.09 -13.43
C SER A 26 -8.04 -30.37 -13.09
N LEU A 27 -7.27 -30.93 -12.17
CA LEU A 27 -5.96 -30.39 -11.77
C LEU A 27 -4.98 -30.37 -12.93
N LYS A 28 -5.00 -31.43 -13.78
CA LYS A 28 -4.19 -31.51 -14.99
C LYS A 28 -4.50 -30.39 -15.99
N ARG A 29 -5.75 -29.93 -16.05
CA ARG A 29 -6.14 -28.80 -16.90
C ARG A 29 -5.59 -27.47 -16.37
N ILE A 30 -5.54 -27.30 -15.05
CA ILE A 30 -5.05 -26.06 -14.42
C ILE A 30 -3.51 -26.04 -14.39
N LEU A 31 -2.90 -27.18 -14.10
CA LEU A 31 -1.45 -27.35 -13.99
C LEU A 31 -0.97 -28.43 -14.98
N PRO A 32 -0.99 -28.18 -16.29
CA PRO A 32 -0.60 -29.18 -17.29
C PRO A 32 0.88 -29.59 -17.20
N GLU A 33 1.71 -28.73 -16.60
CA GLU A 33 3.13 -28.99 -16.35
C GLU A 33 3.41 -29.86 -15.12
N ALA A 34 2.42 -30.08 -14.26
CA ALA A 34 2.58 -30.89 -13.04
C ALA A 34 2.73 -32.37 -13.40
N LYS A 35 3.71 -33.04 -12.77
CA LYS A 35 3.90 -34.49 -12.92
C LYS A 35 3.15 -35.24 -11.84
N PRO A 36 2.07 -35.98 -12.17
CA PRO A 36 1.32 -36.74 -11.21
C PRO A 36 2.10 -37.99 -10.75
N ILE A 37 2.02 -38.27 -9.45
CA ILE A 37 2.55 -39.48 -8.82
C ILE A 37 1.46 -40.06 -7.92
N GLY A 38 1.19 -41.36 -8.06
CA GLY A 38 0.12 -42.05 -7.32
C GLY A 38 -1.30 -41.76 -7.82
N GLY A 39 -1.44 -41.19 -9.03
CA GLY A 39 -2.72 -40.89 -9.70
C GLY A 39 -2.50 -40.28 -11.07
N SER A 40 -3.55 -40.19 -11.90
CA SER A 40 -3.46 -39.63 -13.25
C SER A 40 -4.00 -38.19 -13.35
N ASP A 41 -5.05 -37.87 -12.61
CA ASP A 41 -5.67 -36.55 -12.49
C ASP A 41 -6.48 -36.50 -11.19
N LEU A 42 -6.81 -35.32 -10.74
CA LEU A 42 -7.66 -35.09 -9.57
C LEU A 42 -8.69 -34.00 -9.85
N GLN A 43 -9.94 -34.24 -9.51
CA GLN A 43 -10.98 -33.23 -9.55
C GLN A 43 -10.99 -32.47 -8.23
N ILE A 44 -10.72 -31.16 -8.28
CA ILE A 44 -10.57 -30.31 -7.10
C ILE A 44 -11.68 -29.26 -7.04
N GLN A 45 -12.13 -28.93 -5.85
CA GLN A 45 -13.09 -27.86 -5.58
C GLN A 45 -12.47 -26.73 -4.76
N SER A 46 -11.39 -27.02 -4.04
CA SER A 46 -10.69 -26.07 -3.19
C SER A 46 -9.21 -26.41 -3.06
N CYS A 47 -8.40 -25.43 -2.69
CA CYS A 47 -6.98 -25.63 -2.37
C CYS A 47 -6.56 -24.75 -1.18
N CYS A 48 -5.59 -25.21 -0.42
CA CYS A 48 -5.07 -24.48 0.73
C CYS A 48 -3.55 -24.60 0.82
N GLY A 49 -2.87 -23.48 1.11
CA GLY A 49 -1.42 -23.41 1.31
C GLY A 49 -1.00 -23.49 2.79
N SER A 50 -1.96 -23.53 3.73
CA SER A 50 -1.71 -23.67 5.18
C SER A 50 -2.25 -25.02 5.67
N TRP A 51 -1.38 -25.87 6.21
CA TRP A 51 -1.82 -27.17 6.73
C TRP A 51 -2.79 -27.04 7.92
N GLN A 52 -2.69 -25.95 8.70
CA GLN A 52 -3.59 -25.71 9.84
C GLN A 52 -5.04 -25.40 9.40
N GLU A 53 -5.20 -24.82 8.20
CA GLU A 53 -6.49 -24.37 7.66
C GLU A 53 -7.15 -25.40 6.72
N ILE A 54 -6.50 -26.55 6.46
CA ILE A 54 -7.01 -27.62 5.60
C ILE A 54 -8.38 -28.07 6.08
N GLN A 55 -9.33 -28.11 5.15
CA GLN A 55 -10.63 -28.73 5.29
C GLN A 55 -10.67 -30.07 4.53
N PRO A 56 -11.56 -31.01 4.91
CA PRO A 56 -11.76 -32.25 4.15
C PRO A 56 -12.05 -31.96 2.68
N ASN A 57 -11.37 -32.70 1.79
CA ASN A 57 -11.39 -32.58 0.33
C ASN A 57 -10.60 -31.40 -0.26
N ASP A 58 -9.85 -30.64 0.52
CA ASP A 58 -8.90 -29.65 -0.02
C ASP A 58 -7.72 -30.32 -0.72
N LEU A 59 -7.21 -29.65 -1.76
CA LEU A 59 -5.86 -29.91 -2.29
C LEU A 59 -4.86 -29.11 -1.47
N TYR A 60 -3.93 -29.78 -0.82
CA TYR A 60 -2.84 -29.11 -0.11
C TYR A 60 -1.76 -28.63 -1.09
N VAL A 61 -1.28 -27.40 -0.96
CA VAL A 61 -0.14 -26.86 -1.72
C VAL A 61 1.01 -26.60 -0.76
N ALA A 62 2.08 -27.38 -0.86
CA ALA A 62 3.24 -27.28 0.01
C ALA A 62 4.10 -26.07 -0.38
N ILE A 63 3.94 -24.96 0.35
CA ILE A 63 4.61 -23.68 0.08
C ILE A 63 5.79 -23.50 1.03
N VAL A 64 6.97 -23.19 0.50
CA VAL A 64 8.14 -22.78 1.30
C VAL A 64 7.95 -21.31 1.72
N SER A 65 7.94 -21.03 3.01
CA SER A 65 7.93 -19.67 3.58
C SER A 65 9.30 -19.30 4.17
N ALA A 66 9.43 -18.07 4.69
CA ALA A 66 10.64 -17.65 5.39
C ALA A 66 10.84 -18.42 6.71
N ASP A 67 9.74 -18.83 7.34
CA ASP A 67 9.74 -19.40 8.69
C ASP A 67 9.54 -20.93 8.70
N ALA A 68 9.05 -21.53 7.59
CA ALA A 68 8.73 -22.95 7.53
C ALA A 68 8.72 -23.49 6.08
N ASP A 69 9.06 -24.75 5.93
CA ASP A 69 8.89 -25.52 4.68
C ASP A 69 7.55 -26.30 4.74
N GLY A 70 6.59 -25.89 3.89
CA GLY A 70 5.28 -26.54 3.81
C GLY A 70 5.32 -28.03 3.46
N HIS A 71 6.41 -28.48 2.84
CA HIS A 71 6.59 -29.90 2.50
C HIS A 71 6.67 -30.78 3.75
N ASP A 72 7.20 -30.28 4.86
CA ASP A 72 7.35 -31.03 6.11
C ASP A 72 6.01 -31.25 6.80
N TYR A 73 4.96 -30.51 6.42
CA TYR A 73 3.61 -30.62 6.97
C TYR A 73 2.63 -31.37 6.05
N ALA A 74 3.11 -31.98 4.95
CA ALA A 74 2.25 -32.69 4.00
C ALA A 74 1.45 -33.81 4.65
N GLN A 75 2.07 -34.62 5.55
CA GLN A 75 1.36 -35.68 6.27
C GLN A 75 0.29 -35.10 7.19
N ALA A 76 0.59 -34.02 7.93
CA ALA A 76 -0.39 -33.36 8.80
C ALA A 76 -1.59 -32.80 8.01
N ALA A 77 -1.36 -32.30 6.79
CA ALA A 77 -2.43 -31.86 5.90
C ALA A 77 -3.32 -33.05 5.44
N ILE A 78 -2.70 -34.21 5.13
CA ILE A 78 -3.43 -35.44 4.78
C ILE A 78 -4.26 -35.95 5.94
N ASP A 79 -3.72 -35.97 7.15
CA ASP A 79 -4.41 -36.39 8.36
C ASP A 79 -5.64 -35.50 8.67
N ARG A 80 -5.63 -34.24 8.18
CA ARG A 80 -6.77 -33.32 8.24
C ARG A 80 -7.75 -33.46 7.07
N GLY A 81 -7.48 -34.34 6.12
CA GLY A 81 -8.40 -34.67 5.03
C GLY A 81 -8.02 -34.11 3.66
N ALA A 82 -6.78 -33.67 3.44
CA ALA A 82 -6.31 -33.31 2.11
C ALA A 82 -6.38 -34.51 1.16
N VAL A 83 -6.94 -34.29 -0.05
CA VAL A 83 -7.14 -35.36 -1.06
C VAL A 83 -5.89 -35.60 -1.92
N GLY A 84 -4.94 -34.69 -1.90
CA GLY A 84 -3.66 -34.75 -2.63
C GLY A 84 -2.78 -33.57 -2.27
N VAL A 85 -1.54 -33.59 -2.75
CA VAL A 85 -0.51 -32.59 -2.45
C VAL A 85 0.15 -32.07 -3.72
N VAL A 86 0.20 -30.75 -3.90
CA VAL A 86 1.09 -30.08 -4.86
C VAL A 86 2.42 -29.80 -4.17
N THR A 87 3.52 -30.24 -4.75
CA THR A 87 4.84 -30.29 -4.09
C THR A 87 5.97 -30.02 -5.09
N GLU A 88 7.12 -29.54 -4.61
CA GLU A 88 8.32 -29.31 -5.43
C GLU A 88 9.29 -30.51 -5.41
N ARG A 89 9.11 -31.44 -4.48
CA ARG A 89 9.89 -32.66 -4.31
C ARG A 89 9.00 -33.85 -3.97
N LEU A 90 9.47 -35.05 -4.25
CA LEU A 90 8.79 -36.29 -3.88
C LEU A 90 8.76 -36.43 -2.35
N LEU A 91 7.56 -36.73 -1.81
CA LEU A 91 7.32 -36.92 -0.38
C LEU A 91 6.94 -38.39 -0.11
N ALA A 92 7.30 -38.89 1.07
CA ALA A 92 6.91 -40.22 1.54
C ALA A 92 5.49 -40.16 2.16
N ILE A 93 4.46 -40.02 1.32
CA ILE A 93 3.05 -39.93 1.72
C ILE A 93 2.19 -40.88 0.88
N ASP A 94 1.07 -41.33 1.46
CA ASP A 94 0.13 -42.23 0.82
C ASP A 94 -1.08 -41.51 0.20
N ARG A 95 -0.81 -40.48 -0.60
CA ARG A 95 -1.81 -39.72 -1.35
C ARG A 95 -1.25 -39.25 -2.68
N PRO A 96 -2.10 -38.96 -3.70
CA PRO A 96 -1.64 -38.42 -4.97
C PRO A 96 -0.79 -37.16 -4.78
N GLN A 97 0.34 -37.11 -5.44
CA GLN A 97 1.27 -35.98 -5.45
C GLN A 97 1.38 -35.40 -6.87
N PHE A 98 1.49 -34.09 -6.94
CA PHE A 98 1.65 -33.37 -8.21
C PHE A 98 2.91 -32.53 -8.11
N LEU A 99 3.98 -32.99 -8.74
CA LEU A 99 5.27 -32.31 -8.74
C LEU A 99 5.23 -31.12 -9.69
N VAL A 100 5.58 -29.96 -9.16
CA VAL A 100 5.71 -28.68 -9.88
C VAL A 100 7.10 -28.08 -9.65
N ARG A 101 7.49 -27.13 -10.49
CA ARG A 101 8.77 -26.41 -10.32
C ARG A 101 8.72 -25.34 -9.22
N ASP A 102 7.54 -24.77 -8.99
CA ASP A 102 7.30 -23.67 -8.06
C ASP A 102 5.87 -23.79 -7.54
N SER A 103 5.74 -24.14 -6.27
CA SER A 103 4.46 -24.38 -5.61
C SER A 103 3.66 -23.08 -5.40
N ARG A 104 4.33 -21.92 -5.26
CA ARG A 104 3.65 -20.62 -5.16
C ARG A 104 3.00 -20.22 -6.47
N GLN A 105 3.68 -20.45 -7.60
CA GLN A 105 3.08 -20.21 -8.92
C GLN A 105 1.91 -21.15 -9.17
N ALA A 106 2.05 -22.43 -8.82
CA ALA A 106 0.96 -23.39 -8.90
C ALA A 106 -0.24 -22.96 -8.06
N TYR A 107 0.01 -22.48 -6.84
CA TYR A 107 -1.05 -21.98 -5.93
C TYR A 107 -1.79 -20.78 -6.52
N GLY A 108 -1.08 -19.82 -7.10
CA GLY A 108 -1.71 -18.68 -7.78
C GLY A 108 -2.65 -19.10 -8.91
N LYS A 109 -2.18 -20.02 -9.81
CA LYS A 109 -3.01 -20.57 -10.88
C LYS A 109 -4.26 -21.30 -10.36
N LEU A 110 -4.10 -22.10 -9.31
CA LEU A 110 -5.20 -22.81 -8.66
C LEU A 110 -6.23 -21.86 -8.08
N CYS A 111 -5.81 -20.84 -7.34
CA CYS A 111 -6.71 -19.84 -6.76
C CYS A 111 -7.51 -19.12 -7.84
N GLN A 112 -6.87 -18.66 -8.92
CA GLN A 112 -7.57 -17.99 -10.01
C GLN A 112 -8.55 -18.92 -10.73
N ALA A 113 -8.15 -20.15 -11.04
CA ALA A 113 -9.01 -21.11 -11.71
C ALA A 113 -10.23 -21.50 -10.87
N LEU A 114 -10.03 -21.77 -9.56
CA LEU A 114 -11.10 -22.13 -8.63
C LEU A 114 -12.08 -20.98 -8.39
N ALA A 115 -11.61 -19.72 -8.47
CA ALA A 115 -12.46 -18.54 -8.41
C ALA A 115 -13.17 -18.23 -9.75
N GLY A 116 -12.99 -19.07 -10.79
CA GLY A 116 -13.60 -18.89 -12.11
C GLY A 116 -12.87 -17.90 -13.03
N ASN A 117 -11.56 -17.70 -12.81
CA ASN A 117 -10.71 -16.77 -13.57
C ASN A 117 -11.30 -15.35 -13.67
N PRO A 118 -11.60 -14.70 -12.55
CA PRO A 118 -12.34 -13.44 -12.53
C PRO A 118 -11.59 -12.30 -13.25
N ALA A 119 -10.26 -12.34 -13.28
CA ALA A 119 -9.43 -11.36 -14.00
C ALA A 119 -9.72 -11.28 -15.51
N ASN A 120 -10.32 -12.32 -16.10
CA ASN A 120 -10.72 -12.31 -17.52
C ASN A 120 -12.08 -11.62 -17.75
N ARG A 121 -12.77 -11.20 -16.70
CA ARG A 121 -14.13 -10.65 -16.75
C ARG A 121 -14.19 -9.18 -16.35
N VAL A 122 -13.10 -8.61 -15.90
CA VAL A 122 -12.94 -7.20 -15.53
C VAL A 122 -11.66 -6.65 -16.13
N THR A 123 -11.63 -5.34 -16.41
CA THR A 123 -10.38 -4.66 -16.78
C THR A 123 -9.49 -4.54 -15.54
N THR A 124 -8.29 -5.09 -15.63
CA THR A 124 -7.37 -5.20 -14.50
C THR A 124 -6.21 -4.20 -14.61
N ILE A 125 -6.04 -3.36 -13.59
CA ILE A 125 -4.99 -2.34 -13.51
C ILE A 125 -4.11 -2.67 -12.30
N GLY A 126 -2.82 -2.96 -12.53
CA GLY A 126 -1.83 -3.20 -11.48
C GLY A 126 -0.91 -2.00 -11.31
N VAL A 127 -0.89 -1.40 -10.13
CA VAL A 127 -0.04 -0.24 -9.81
C VAL A 127 1.07 -0.64 -8.85
N SER A 128 2.33 -0.56 -9.30
CA SER A 128 3.50 -0.86 -8.49
C SER A 128 4.57 0.24 -8.60
N GLY A 129 5.66 0.08 -7.86
CA GLY A 129 6.74 1.05 -7.77
C GLY A 129 7.17 1.30 -6.33
N SER A 130 8.16 2.14 -6.13
CA SER A 130 8.64 2.50 -4.79
C SER A 130 7.65 3.41 -4.07
N ASP A 131 7.29 4.53 -4.69
CA ASP A 131 6.43 5.56 -4.10
C ASP A 131 5.24 5.88 -5.02
N GLY A 132 4.17 6.48 -4.45
CA GLY A 132 3.02 6.99 -5.21
C GLY A 132 1.94 5.97 -5.53
N LYS A 133 2.12 4.68 -5.25
CA LYS A 133 1.16 3.59 -5.57
C LYS A 133 -0.26 3.90 -5.10
N THR A 134 -0.44 4.13 -3.83
CA THR A 134 -1.75 4.37 -3.19
C THR A 134 -2.45 5.57 -3.82
N VAL A 135 -1.76 6.70 -3.91
CA VAL A 135 -2.30 7.93 -4.48
C VAL A 135 -2.70 7.73 -5.94
N THR A 136 -1.83 7.13 -6.75
CA THR A 136 -2.11 6.83 -8.15
C THR A 136 -3.34 5.93 -8.29
N SER A 137 -3.46 4.89 -7.45
CA SER A 137 -4.62 3.98 -7.47
C SER A 137 -5.93 4.70 -7.13
N CYS A 138 -5.93 5.58 -6.12
CA CYS A 138 -7.09 6.40 -5.77
C CYS A 138 -7.48 7.36 -6.89
N LEU A 139 -6.50 7.99 -7.56
CA LEU A 139 -6.74 8.89 -8.69
C LEU A 139 -7.30 8.14 -9.90
N ILE A 140 -6.77 6.95 -10.23
CA ILE A 140 -7.31 6.10 -11.30
C ILE A 140 -8.77 5.74 -11.01
N ASP A 141 -9.07 5.34 -9.79
CA ASP A 141 -10.43 5.01 -9.36
C ASP A 141 -11.37 6.20 -9.52
N SER A 142 -10.95 7.39 -9.11
CA SER A 142 -11.74 8.62 -9.28
C SER A 142 -12.01 8.94 -10.75
N ILE A 143 -11.00 8.85 -11.62
CA ILE A 143 -11.14 9.04 -13.07
C ILE A 143 -12.16 8.07 -13.65
N LEU A 144 -12.03 6.77 -13.34
CA LEU A 144 -12.94 5.73 -13.84
C LEU A 144 -14.39 5.99 -13.42
N ASN A 145 -14.60 6.44 -12.19
CA ASN A 145 -15.95 6.76 -11.70
C ASN A 145 -16.56 7.97 -12.37
N ILE A 146 -15.79 9.05 -12.55
CA ILE A 146 -16.26 10.23 -13.29
C ILE A 146 -16.63 9.86 -14.73
N ALA A 147 -15.91 8.91 -15.32
CA ALA A 147 -16.22 8.34 -16.64
C ALA A 147 -17.38 7.30 -16.62
N GLY A 148 -18.12 7.18 -15.51
CA GLY A 148 -19.25 6.26 -15.38
C GLY A 148 -18.87 4.77 -15.34
N ARG A 149 -17.62 4.44 -15.06
CA ARG A 149 -17.12 3.06 -15.00
C ARG A 149 -17.14 2.56 -13.55
N ASN A 150 -17.82 1.44 -13.32
CA ASN A 150 -17.87 0.83 -11.99
C ASN A 150 -16.53 0.16 -11.67
N SER A 151 -15.73 0.81 -10.82
CA SER A 151 -14.41 0.31 -10.37
C SER A 151 -14.41 -0.03 -8.90
N ARG A 152 -13.52 -0.94 -8.52
CA ARG A 152 -13.15 -1.21 -7.12
C ARG A 152 -11.65 -1.16 -6.95
N THR A 153 -11.21 -0.81 -5.73
CA THR A 153 -9.78 -0.66 -5.42
C THR A 153 -9.31 -1.60 -4.32
N ALA A 154 -8.06 -2.04 -4.42
CA ALA A 154 -7.33 -2.65 -3.32
C ALA A 154 -6.05 -1.83 -3.09
N THR A 155 -6.10 -0.92 -2.14
CA THR A 155 -4.98 -0.03 -1.78
C THR A 155 -4.48 -0.29 -0.35
N SER A 156 -3.42 0.38 0.07
CA SER A 156 -2.99 0.37 1.48
C SER A 156 -4.03 0.99 2.43
N LEU A 157 -4.96 1.79 1.89
CA LEU A 157 -6.11 2.34 2.61
C LEU A 157 -7.34 1.40 2.59
N GLY A 158 -7.24 0.28 1.88
CA GLY A 158 -8.38 -0.56 1.54
C GLY A 158 -9.07 -0.08 0.28
N ASP A 159 -10.39 -0.25 0.18
CA ASP A 159 -11.21 0.34 -0.87
C ASP A 159 -11.48 1.81 -0.51
N PHE A 160 -10.91 2.72 -1.27
CA PHE A 160 -10.89 4.16 -0.95
C PHE A 160 -12.30 4.79 -0.86
N ARG A 161 -13.30 4.21 -1.53
CA ARG A 161 -14.68 4.72 -1.53
C ARG A 161 -15.64 3.93 -0.65
N SER A 162 -15.30 2.71 -0.33
CA SER A 162 -16.13 1.87 0.53
C SER A 162 -15.79 2.15 1.99
N LEU A 163 -16.79 2.57 2.76
CA LEU A 163 -16.70 2.65 4.22
C LEU A 163 -16.83 1.27 4.89
N GLU A 164 -16.78 0.19 4.11
CA GLU A 164 -16.88 -1.16 4.65
C GLU A 164 -15.64 -1.51 5.48
N GLU A 165 -15.84 -1.86 6.74
CA GLU A 165 -14.79 -2.31 7.67
C GLU A 165 -13.99 -3.52 7.16
N HIS A 166 -14.47 -4.19 6.12
CA HIS A 166 -13.90 -5.41 5.55
C HIS A 166 -13.19 -5.20 4.20
N SER A 167 -12.88 -3.96 3.82
CA SER A 167 -12.15 -3.69 2.59
C SER A 167 -10.73 -4.31 2.63
N ILE A 168 -10.34 -4.97 1.54
CA ILE A 168 -9.02 -5.62 1.48
C ILE A 168 -7.92 -4.58 1.33
N ARG A 169 -6.99 -4.54 2.27
CA ARG A 169 -5.77 -3.73 2.16
C ARG A 169 -4.73 -4.45 1.29
N SER A 170 -4.08 -3.70 0.40
CA SER A 170 -3.08 -4.23 -0.54
C SER A 170 -1.91 -4.96 0.13
N GLU A 171 -1.54 -4.57 1.34
CA GLU A 171 -0.52 -5.22 2.16
C GLU A 171 -0.87 -6.67 2.51
N ASN A 172 -2.16 -6.99 2.58
CA ASN A 172 -2.71 -8.30 2.93
C ASN A 172 -3.06 -9.16 1.72
N LEU A 173 -2.78 -8.68 0.50
CA LEU A 173 -3.01 -9.45 -0.72
C LEU A 173 -2.12 -10.69 -0.76
N ASN A 174 -2.74 -11.83 -0.98
CA ASN A 174 -2.13 -13.09 -1.34
C ASN A 174 -2.98 -13.75 -2.43
N SER A 175 -2.54 -14.85 -3.02
CA SER A 175 -3.23 -15.47 -4.16
C SER A 175 -4.71 -15.76 -3.91
N PRO A 176 -5.14 -16.42 -2.80
CA PRO A 176 -6.56 -16.68 -2.56
C PRO A 176 -7.37 -15.40 -2.32
N ARG A 177 -6.85 -14.46 -1.52
CA ARG A 177 -7.56 -13.20 -1.25
C ARG A 177 -7.74 -12.36 -2.52
N LEU A 178 -6.72 -12.31 -3.37
CA LEU A 178 -6.80 -11.60 -4.64
C LEU A 178 -7.83 -12.23 -5.59
N ALA A 179 -7.83 -13.56 -5.72
CA ALA A 179 -8.77 -14.27 -6.57
C ALA A 179 -10.22 -14.07 -6.10
N ASN A 180 -10.46 -14.19 -4.79
CA ASN A 180 -11.79 -13.98 -4.21
C ASN A 180 -12.24 -12.52 -4.33
N TRP A 181 -11.35 -11.55 -4.06
CA TRP A 181 -11.66 -10.13 -4.19
C TRP A 181 -12.07 -9.77 -5.63
N LEU A 182 -11.37 -10.32 -6.64
CA LEU A 182 -11.75 -10.13 -8.04
C LEU A 182 -13.09 -10.81 -8.36
N ALA A 183 -13.33 -12.02 -7.86
CA ALA A 183 -14.59 -12.74 -8.07
C ALA A 183 -15.79 -11.99 -7.46
N ASP A 184 -15.64 -11.47 -6.24
CA ASP A 184 -16.64 -10.62 -5.59
C ASP A 184 -16.92 -9.35 -6.40
N GLY A 185 -15.87 -8.73 -6.97
CA GLY A 185 -16.02 -7.61 -7.88
C GLY A 185 -16.88 -7.93 -9.09
N VAL A 186 -16.62 -9.07 -9.73
CA VAL A 186 -17.42 -9.55 -10.87
C VAL A 186 -18.88 -9.77 -10.48
N ILE A 187 -19.14 -10.40 -9.34
CA ILE A 187 -20.50 -10.66 -8.83
C ILE A 187 -21.23 -9.34 -8.57
N ASN A 188 -20.55 -8.32 -8.06
CA ASN A 188 -21.11 -7.01 -7.77
C ASN A 188 -21.12 -6.07 -9.00
N GLY A 189 -20.86 -6.58 -10.20
CA GLY A 189 -20.97 -5.82 -11.45
C GLY A 189 -19.85 -4.80 -11.64
N CYS A 190 -18.70 -4.95 -11.00
CA CYS A 190 -17.53 -4.12 -11.28
C CYS A 190 -17.00 -4.40 -12.68
N SER A 191 -16.69 -3.33 -13.42
CA SER A 191 -16.07 -3.41 -14.75
C SER A 191 -14.55 -3.28 -14.71
N HIS A 192 -14.01 -2.65 -13.65
CA HIS A 192 -12.59 -2.36 -13.49
C HIS A 192 -12.11 -2.72 -12.07
N ALA A 193 -10.89 -3.24 -11.99
CA ALA A 193 -10.21 -3.58 -10.73
C ALA A 193 -8.84 -2.89 -10.67
N VAL A 194 -8.67 -1.97 -9.75
CA VAL A 194 -7.41 -1.23 -9.51
C VAL A 194 -6.71 -1.81 -8.31
N MET A 195 -5.51 -2.34 -8.51
CA MET A 195 -4.76 -3.07 -7.49
C MET A 195 -3.42 -2.39 -7.22
N GLU A 196 -3.22 -1.90 -6.01
CA GLU A 196 -1.89 -1.54 -5.53
C GLU A 196 -1.09 -2.82 -5.23
N ILE A 197 0.02 -3.02 -5.94
CA ILE A 197 0.85 -4.22 -5.88
C ILE A 197 2.19 -3.90 -5.23
N HIS A 198 2.43 -4.46 -4.05
CA HIS A 198 3.72 -4.34 -3.37
C HIS A 198 4.76 -5.30 -3.94
N SER A 199 6.04 -4.95 -3.83
CA SER A 199 7.15 -5.84 -4.24
C SER A 199 7.09 -7.21 -3.54
N ARG A 200 6.56 -7.27 -2.32
CA ARG A 200 6.34 -8.53 -1.59
C ARG A 200 5.33 -9.43 -2.31
N ASN A 201 4.22 -8.87 -2.83
CA ASN A 201 3.21 -9.64 -3.57
C ASN A 201 3.81 -10.23 -4.86
N LEU A 202 4.65 -9.46 -5.57
CA LEU A 202 5.37 -9.92 -6.76
C LEU A 202 6.41 -11.01 -6.43
N ALA A 203 7.14 -10.85 -5.32
CA ALA A 203 8.10 -11.85 -4.85
C ALA A 203 7.41 -13.17 -4.46
N GLN A 204 6.19 -13.10 -3.94
CA GLN A 204 5.38 -14.24 -3.53
C GLN A 204 4.50 -14.81 -4.64
N HIS A 205 4.68 -14.38 -5.89
CA HIS A 205 3.91 -14.84 -7.05
C HIS A 205 2.38 -14.67 -6.93
N CYS A 206 1.94 -13.64 -6.21
CA CYS A 206 0.53 -13.41 -5.90
C CYS A 206 -0.36 -13.22 -7.15
N LEU A 207 0.20 -12.69 -8.26
CA LEU A 207 -0.51 -12.43 -9.52
C LEU A 207 -0.51 -13.63 -10.48
N THR A 208 0.13 -14.75 -10.13
CA THR A 208 0.22 -15.88 -11.06
C THR A 208 -1.16 -16.48 -11.32
N GLY A 209 -1.46 -16.72 -12.59
CA GLY A 209 -2.77 -17.20 -13.05
C GLY A 209 -3.70 -16.08 -13.54
N MET A 210 -3.30 -14.80 -13.43
CA MET A 210 -4.02 -13.68 -14.02
C MET A 210 -3.14 -12.86 -14.98
N GLN A 211 -3.76 -12.02 -15.77
CA GLN A 211 -3.11 -11.05 -16.64
C GLN A 211 -3.65 -9.64 -16.36
N LEU A 212 -2.88 -8.61 -16.72
CA LEU A 212 -3.22 -7.21 -16.54
C LEU A 212 -3.51 -6.54 -17.89
N ASP A 213 -4.54 -5.73 -17.95
CA ASP A 213 -4.80 -4.84 -19.08
C ASP A 213 -3.86 -3.63 -19.04
N VAL A 214 -3.60 -3.11 -17.83
CA VAL A 214 -2.68 -2.00 -17.60
C VAL A 214 -1.73 -2.32 -16.46
N ALA A 215 -0.43 -2.17 -16.68
CA ALA A 215 0.60 -2.23 -15.63
C ALA A 215 1.27 -0.87 -15.46
N VAL A 216 1.31 -0.38 -14.24
CA VAL A 216 1.90 0.91 -13.88
C VAL A 216 3.14 0.69 -13.02
N LEU A 217 4.28 1.25 -13.43
CA LEU A 217 5.47 1.41 -12.59
C LEU A 217 5.73 2.90 -12.34
N THR A 218 5.33 3.38 -11.17
CA THR A 218 5.43 4.82 -10.83
C THR A 218 6.87 5.31 -10.79
N ASN A 219 7.76 4.54 -10.18
CA ASN A 219 9.22 4.77 -10.10
C ASN A 219 9.91 3.52 -9.54
N LEU A 220 11.22 3.38 -9.78
CA LEU A 220 12.05 2.26 -9.31
C LEU A 220 13.27 2.76 -8.54
N ARG A 221 13.07 3.28 -7.36
CA ARG A 221 14.12 3.75 -6.46
C ARG A 221 14.75 2.58 -5.68
N ASN A 222 15.83 2.88 -4.94
CA ASN A 222 16.45 1.89 -4.05
C ASN A 222 15.64 1.81 -2.75
N ASP A 223 14.74 0.85 -2.67
CA ASP A 223 13.84 0.68 -1.54
C ASP A 223 13.73 -0.80 -1.11
N HIS A 224 13.14 -1.07 0.06
CA HIS A 224 12.90 -2.41 0.57
C HIS A 224 14.14 -3.35 0.53
N LEU A 225 15.35 -2.82 0.82
CA LEU A 225 16.59 -3.60 0.84
C LEU A 225 16.60 -4.63 1.97
N ASP A 226 15.85 -4.38 3.03
CA ASP A 226 15.58 -5.29 4.14
C ASP A 226 14.88 -6.59 3.67
N LEU A 227 14.01 -6.50 2.66
CA LEU A 227 13.28 -7.63 2.10
C LEU A 227 14.01 -8.28 0.90
N HIS A 228 14.65 -7.47 0.06
CA HIS A 228 15.19 -7.92 -1.23
C HIS A 228 16.72 -8.07 -1.24
N GLY A 229 17.40 -7.65 -0.17
CA GLY A 229 18.86 -7.69 -0.02
C GLY A 229 19.58 -6.60 -0.83
N THR A 230 19.32 -6.50 -2.13
CA THR A 230 19.97 -5.53 -3.04
C THR A 230 18.96 -4.72 -3.82
N ALA A 231 19.38 -3.51 -4.26
CA ALA A 231 18.57 -2.65 -5.11
C ALA A 231 18.24 -3.29 -6.47
N ASP A 232 19.17 -4.07 -7.02
CA ASP A 232 18.96 -4.77 -8.29
C ASP A 232 17.92 -5.88 -8.16
N ASN A 233 17.93 -6.63 -7.06
CA ASN A 233 16.89 -7.62 -6.78
C ASN A 233 15.52 -6.96 -6.60
N TYR A 234 15.46 -5.85 -5.87
CA TYR A 234 14.23 -5.08 -5.71
C TYR A 234 13.68 -4.63 -7.07
N ARG A 235 14.50 -3.99 -7.91
CA ARG A 235 14.11 -3.55 -9.26
C ARG A 235 13.64 -4.72 -10.12
N ARG A 236 14.40 -5.84 -10.11
CA ARG A 236 14.04 -7.05 -10.86
C ARG A 236 12.71 -7.64 -10.42
N VAL A 237 12.40 -7.61 -9.12
CA VAL A 237 11.11 -8.05 -8.60
C VAL A 237 9.99 -7.12 -9.06
N GLN A 238 10.17 -5.80 -8.97
CA GLN A 238 9.18 -4.82 -9.44
C GLN A 238 8.88 -4.97 -10.94
N GLN A 239 9.89 -5.19 -11.76
CA GLN A 239 9.77 -5.42 -13.20
C GLN A 239 8.95 -6.67 -13.55
N ARG A 240 8.80 -7.64 -12.63
CA ARG A 240 7.93 -8.81 -12.84
C ARG A 240 6.49 -8.41 -13.12
N LEU A 241 6.03 -7.24 -12.68
CA LEU A 241 4.68 -6.75 -12.97
C LEU A 241 4.41 -6.74 -14.48
N LEU A 242 5.39 -6.29 -15.27
CA LEU A 242 5.28 -6.18 -16.73
C LEU A 242 5.08 -7.53 -17.43
N LYS A 243 5.51 -8.64 -16.81
CA LYS A 243 5.31 -9.99 -17.34
C LYS A 243 3.86 -10.49 -17.26
N PHE A 244 3.03 -9.80 -16.48
CA PHE A 244 1.61 -10.11 -16.35
C PHE A 244 0.74 -9.33 -17.32
N VAL A 245 1.31 -8.38 -18.10
CA VAL A 245 0.55 -7.59 -19.07
C VAL A 245 0.11 -8.49 -20.21
N LYS A 246 -1.17 -8.35 -20.64
CA LYS A 246 -1.73 -9.00 -21.82
C LYS A 246 -0.96 -8.57 -23.08
N PRO A 247 -0.93 -9.36 -24.16
CA PRO A 247 -0.30 -8.94 -25.42
C PRO A 247 -0.83 -7.61 -25.96
N GLU A 248 -2.13 -7.36 -25.79
CA GLU A 248 -2.83 -6.12 -26.16
C GLU A 248 -2.84 -5.06 -25.05
N GLY A 249 -2.28 -5.37 -23.89
CA GLY A 249 -2.22 -4.48 -22.72
C GLY A 249 -1.14 -3.41 -22.85
N VAL A 250 -1.11 -2.49 -21.90
CA VAL A 250 -0.19 -1.33 -21.93
C VAL A 250 0.57 -1.17 -20.61
N ALA A 251 1.84 -0.78 -20.71
CA ALA A 251 2.65 -0.35 -19.57
C ALA A 251 2.63 1.18 -19.44
N ILE A 252 2.51 1.69 -18.21
CA ILE A 252 2.67 3.11 -17.91
C ILE A 252 3.97 3.29 -17.13
N LEU A 253 4.89 4.10 -17.66
CA LEU A 253 6.23 4.28 -17.13
C LEU A 253 6.59 5.75 -16.96
N ASN A 254 7.38 6.06 -15.94
CA ASN A 254 7.88 7.41 -15.68
C ASN A 254 9.20 7.65 -16.42
N ALA A 255 9.18 8.54 -17.42
CA ALA A 255 10.37 8.90 -18.21
C ALA A 255 11.43 9.67 -17.41
N ASP A 256 11.02 10.34 -16.34
CA ASP A 256 11.94 11.10 -15.47
C ASP A 256 12.64 10.19 -14.41
N ASP A 257 12.20 8.95 -14.23
CA ASP A 257 12.90 7.99 -13.38
C ASP A 257 13.90 7.18 -14.22
N PRO A 258 15.22 7.27 -13.94
CA PRO A 258 16.23 6.63 -14.79
C PRO A 258 16.14 5.11 -14.87
N ASN A 259 15.50 4.45 -13.89
CA ASN A 259 15.37 3.00 -13.88
C ASN A 259 14.14 2.54 -14.65
N THR A 260 13.03 3.29 -14.65
CA THR A 260 11.88 3.00 -15.50
C THR A 260 12.13 3.40 -16.95
N ALA A 261 12.84 4.52 -17.19
CA ALA A 261 13.23 4.93 -18.55
C ALA A 261 14.08 3.87 -19.28
N LYS A 262 15.03 3.22 -18.58
CA LYS A 262 15.82 2.11 -19.14
C LYS A 262 14.99 0.88 -19.54
N LEU A 263 13.79 0.73 -19.03
CA LEU A 263 12.92 -0.40 -19.39
C LEU A 263 12.26 -0.17 -20.75
N LEU A 264 12.03 1.07 -21.16
CA LEU A 264 11.37 1.39 -22.43
C LEU A 264 12.07 0.73 -23.63
N ASP A 265 13.40 0.75 -23.64
CA ASP A 265 14.20 0.15 -24.71
C ASP A 265 14.18 -1.40 -24.70
N GLN A 266 13.65 -2.01 -23.65
CA GLN A 266 13.65 -3.46 -23.41
C GLN A 266 12.26 -4.08 -23.46
N LEU A 267 11.22 -3.25 -23.66
CA LEU A 267 9.83 -3.72 -23.65
C LEU A 267 9.35 -4.10 -25.04
N ASP A 268 8.85 -5.33 -25.18
CA ASP A 268 8.16 -5.83 -26.37
C ASP A 268 6.63 -5.66 -26.27
N LEU A 269 6.15 -4.62 -25.53
CA LEU A 269 4.72 -4.33 -25.35
C LEU A 269 4.46 -2.82 -25.45
N PRO A 270 3.22 -2.41 -25.78
CA PRO A 270 2.85 -1.00 -25.82
C PRO A 270 3.11 -0.30 -24.49
N ALA A 271 3.69 0.90 -24.55
CA ALA A 271 3.94 1.71 -23.38
C ALA A 271 3.53 3.16 -23.59
N LEU A 272 3.01 3.81 -22.54
CA LEU A 272 2.85 5.26 -22.44
C LEU A 272 3.78 5.79 -21.37
N THR A 273 4.42 6.91 -21.66
CA THR A 273 5.33 7.55 -20.70
C THR A 273 4.71 8.79 -20.07
N VAL A 274 5.10 9.04 -18.82
CA VAL A 274 4.75 10.26 -18.09
C VAL A 274 6.02 11.00 -17.68
N GLY A 275 6.00 12.33 -17.75
CA GLY A 275 7.20 13.13 -17.42
C GLY A 275 6.89 14.60 -17.19
N ILE A 276 7.78 15.27 -16.44
CA ILE A 276 7.78 16.73 -16.24
C ILE A 276 9.02 17.36 -16.89
N HIS A 277 10.13 16.60 -16.96
CA HIS A 277 11.42 17.09 -17.42
C HIS A 277 11.87 16.43 -18.72
N GLN A 278 11.61 15.13 -18.86
CA GLN A 278 11.92 14.39 -20.08
C GLN A 278 10.69 14.38 -21.02
N PRO A 279 10.91 14.29 -22.35
CA PRO A 279 9.82 14.08 -23.29
C PRO A 279 8.99 12.86 -22.91
N ALA A 280 7.66 13.02 -22.91
CA ALA A 280 6.72 11.99 -22.56
C ALA A 280 5.36 12.24 -23.25
N GLU A 281 4.57 11.17 -23.50
CA GLU A 281 3.24 11.28 -24.10
C GLU A 281 2.27 12.04 -23.21
N VAL A 282 2.43 11.89 -21.88
CA VAL A 282 1.63 12.64 -20.89
C VAL A 282 2.60 13.45 -20.02
N SER A 283 2.48 14.77 -20.08
CA SER A 283 3.42 15.66 -19.40
C SER A 283 2.72 16.76 -18.61
N ALA A 284 3.46 17.41 -17.71
CA ALA A 284 2.96 18.56 -16.97
C ALA A 284 3.90 19.75 -17.03
N LYS A 285 3.27 20.95 -17.07
CA LYS A 285 3.94 22.20 -16.77
C LYS A 285 3.35 22.79 -15.49
N LEU A 286 4.17 22.87 -14.45
CA LEU A 286 3.78 23.48 -13.17
C LEU A 286 3.47 24.95 -13.36
N LEU A 287 2.35 25.44 -12.79
CA LEU A 287 1.92 26.82 -12.84
C LEU A 287 2.15 27.50 -11.49
N ASP A 288 1.37 27.11 -10.50
CA ASP A 288 1.36 27.74 -9.18
C ASP A 288 1.04 26.70 -8.09
N ARG A 289 1.35 27.04 -6.84
CA ARG A 289 1.00 26.28 -5.67
C ARG A 289 0.95 27.15 -4.42
N ASN A 290 0.09 26.78 -3.50
CA ASN A 290 -0.01 27.34 -2.15
C ASN A 290 -0.29 26.21 -1.16
N CYS A 291 -0.55 26.52 0.11
CA CYS A 291 -0.85 25.52 1.11
C CYS A 291 -2.23 24.84 0.94
N ALA A 292 -3.08 25.33 0.06
CA ALA A 292 -4.42 24.77 -0.17
C ALA A 292 -4.52 24.00 -1.48
N GLU A 293 -3.81 24.43 -2.52
CA GLU A 293 -3.91 23.84 -3.86
C GLU A 293 -2.62 23.97 -4.68
N GLN A 294 -2.51 23.12 -5.68
CA GLN A 294 -1.47 23.14 -6.69
C GLN A 294 -2.09 23.10 -8.08
N MET A 295 -1.57 23.93 -9.00
CA MET A 295 -2.03 24.00 -10.38
C MET A 295 -0.93 23.62 -11.36
N PHE A 296 -1.30 22.89 -12.41
CA PHE A 296 -0.43 22.56 -13.51
C PHE A 296 -1.21 22.39 -14.81
N ILE A 297 -0.56 22.56 -15.95
CA ILE A 297 -1.10 22.20 -17.26
C ILE A 297 -0.78 20.72 -17.48
N LEU A 298 -1.79 19.92 -17.74
CA LEU A 298 -1.68 18.53 -18.18
C LEU A 298 -1.71 18.54 -19.71
N ASN A 299 -0.67 17.99 -20.36
CA ASN A 299 -0.58 17.84 -21.79
C ASN A 299 -0.67 16.36 -22.16
N ALA A 300 -1.49 16.03 -23.14
CA ALA A 300 -1.66 14.68 -23.68
C ALA A 300 -1.94 14.75 -25.19
N GLY A 301 -1.02 14.27 -26.01
CA GLY A 301 -1.08 14.45 -27.45
C GLY A 301 -1.15 15.92 -27.85
N ASN A 302 -2.23 16.31 -28.54
CA ASN A 302 -2.46 17.69 -28.99
C ASN A 302 -3.35 18.49 -28.01
N GLU A 303 -3.78 17.91 -26.92
CA GLU A 303 -4.67 18.55 -25.94
C GLU A 303 -3.90 19.01 -24.70
N SER A 304 -4.34 20.12 -24.13
CA SER A 304 -3.78 20.69 -22.91
C SER A 304 -4.88 21.27 -22.05
N LEU A 305 -4.97 20.82 -20.80
CA LEU A 305 -5.95 21.32 -19.82
C LEU A 305 -5.26 21.68 -18.51
N VAL A 306 -5.83 22.67 -17.80
CA VAL A 306 -5.38 23.02 -16.45
C VAL A 306 -5.99 22.06 -15.45
N VAL A 307 -5.19 21.55 -14.55
CA VAL A 307 -5.61 20.73 -13.41
C VAL A 307 -5.36 21.50 -12.12
N ARG A 308 -6.37 21.52 -11.23
CA ARG A 308 -6.31 22.06 -9.87
C ARG A 308 -6.45 20.91 -8.88
N THR A 309 -5.47 20.70 -8.02
CA THR A 309 -5.51 19.63 -7.03
C THR A 309 -5.17 20.15 -5.63
N GLN A 310 -5.83 19.61 -4.63
CA GLN A 310 -5.51 19.88 -3.22
C GLN A 310 -4.29 19.08 -2.75
N MET A 311 -3.82 18.12 -3.53
CA MET A 311 -2.61 17.35 -3.22
C MET A 311 -1.38 18.15 -3.67
N ILE A 312 -0.58 18.57 -2.72
CA ILE A 312 0.60 19.41 -2.95
C ILE A 312 1.89 18.60 -3.06
N GLY A 313 2.84 19.16 -3.80
CA GLY A 313 4.15 18.58 -4.02
C GLY A 313 4.30 17.93 -5.40
N LYS A 314 5.50 18.07 -5.96
CA LYS A 314 5.82 17.59 -7.31
C LYS A 314 5.55 16.08 -7.50
N HIS A 315 5.76 15.28 -6.45
CA HIS A 315 5.48 13.85 -6.51
C HIS A 315 4.00 13.54 -6.72
N HIS A 316 3.08 14.39 -6.25
CA HIS A 316 1.65 14.25 -6.54
C HIS A 316 1.31 14.61 -7.98
N VAL A 317 2.03 15.53 -8.61
CA VAL A 317 1.89 15.78 -10.06
C VAL A 317 2.23 14.53 -10.85
N TYR A 318 3.31 13.83 -10.53
CA TYR A 318 3.61 12.53 -11.17
C TYR A 318 2.51 11.50 -10.97
N ASN A 319 1.90 11.44 -9.78
CA ASN A 319 0.77 10.55 -9.54
C ASN A 319 -0.44 10.91 -10.42
N CYS A 320 -0.73 12.22 -10.58
CA CYS A 320 -1.79 12.72 -11.47
C CYS A 320 -1.50 12.37 -12.94
N LEU A 321 -0.27 12.60 -13.42
CA LEU A 321 0.14 12.24 -14.79
C LEU A 321 0.00 10.74 -15.04
N THR A 322 0.43 9.93 -14.07
CA THR A 322 0.36 8.47 -14.16
C THR A 322 -1.09 7.99 -14.22
N ALA A 323 -1.96 8.55 -13.38
CA ALA A 323 -3.39 8.23 -13.39
C ALA A 323 -4.07 8.72 -14.69
N ALA A 324 -3.68 9.89 -15.20
CA ALA A 324 -4.15 10.41 -16.48
C ALA A 324 -3.76 9.49 -17.65
N ALA A 325 -2.50 9.01 -17.69
CA ALA A 325 -2.04 8.06 -18.69
C ALA A 325 -2.84 6.75 -18.67
N VAL A 326 -3.19 6.24 -17.48
CA VAL A 326 -4.09 5.07 -17.36
C VAL A 326 -5.49 5.39 -17.91
N GLY A 327 -6.07 6.55 -17.58
CA GLY A 327 -7.36 7.00 -18.11
C GLY A 327 -7.35 7.04 -19.63
N LEU A 328 -6.32 7.66 -20.24
CA LEU A 328 -6.14 7.73 -21.70
C LEU A 328 -6.01 6.32 -22.33
N ALA A 329 -5.18 5.46 -21.73
CA ALA A 329 -5.00 4.08 -22.20
C ALA A 329 -6.32 3.29 -22.20
N LEU A 330 -7.22 3.63 -21.29
CA LEU A 330 -8.56 3.04 -21.20
C LEU A 330 -9.61 3.80 -22.03
N GLY A 331 -9.23 4.83 -22.82
CA GLY A 331 -10.13 5.59 -23.67
C GLY A 331 -11.08 6.53 -22.91
N VAL A 332 -10.63 7.08 -21.79
CA VAL A 332 -11.34 8.17 -21.09
C VAL A 332 -10.93 9.51 -21.69
N GLU A 333 -11.90 10.38 -21.94
CA GLU A 333 -11.66 11.70 -22.52
C GLU A 333 -10.90 12.62 -21.54
N LEU A 334 -10.01 13.46 -22.05
CA LEU A 334 -9.15 14.32 -21.22
C LEU A 334 -9.93 15.23 -20.24
N PRO A 335 -11.08 15.82 -20.62
CA PRO A 335 -11.90 16.60 -19.67
C PRO A 335 -12.46 15.77 -18.51
N GLU A 336 -12.78 14.49 -18.73
CA GLU A 336 -13.25 13.58 -17.67
C GLU A 336 -12.10 13.18 -16.76
N ILE A 337 -10.91 12.95 -17.33
CA ILE A 337 -9.68 12.70 -16.57
C ILE A 337 -9.39 13.88 -15.63
N VAL A 338 -9.43 15.12 -16.13
CA VAL A 338 -9.20 16.32 -15.31
C VAL A 338 -10.22 16.40 -14.18
N ARG A 339 -11.51 16.24 -14.47
CA ARG A 339 -12.56 16.23 -13.43
C ARG A 339 -12.32 15.12 -12.40
N GLY A 340 -11.88 13.95 -12.82
CA GLY A 340 -11.54 12.84 -11.92
C GLY A 340 -10.34 13.16 -11.01
N LEU A 341 -9.32 13.82 -11.53
CA LEU A 341 -8.16 14.26 -10.75
C LEU A 341 -8.55 15.34 -9.72
N GLU A 342 -9.36 16.31 -10.11
CA GLU A 342 -9.83 17.42 -9.28
C GLU A 342 -10.85 17.00 -8.21
N ALA A 343 -11.60 15.92 -8.46
CA ALA A 343 -12.57 15.37 -7.51
C ALA A 343 -11.91 14.72 -6.28
N VAL A 344 -10.64 14.34 -6.39
CA VAL A 344 -9.89 13.82 -5.23
C VAL A 344 -9.36 15.00 -4.42
N GLY A 345 -9.93 15.20 -3.24
CA GLY A 345 -9.45 16.19 -2.27
C GLY A 345 -8.16 15.73 -1.59
N GLN A 346 -8.24 15.40 -0.32
CA GLN A 346 -7.10 14.87 0.44
C GLN A 346 -7.18 13.35 0.55
N ILE A 347 -6.03 12.69 0.46
CA ILE A 347 -5.92 11.25 0.69
C ILE A 347 -5.38 11.05 2.10
N PRO A 348 -6.07 10.27 2.97
CA PRO A 348 -5.65 10.07 4.34
C PRO A 348 -4.18 9.64 4.46
N GLY A 349 -3.42 10.36 5.28
CA GLY A 349 -2.02 10.09 5.53
C GLY A 349 -1.08 10.22 4.32
N ARG A 350 -1.42 11.04 3.32
CA ARG A 350 -0.58 11.32 2.15
C ARG A 350 -0.46 12.83 1.92
N LEU A 351 0.43 13.48 2.71
CA LEU A 351 0.48 14.93 2.90
C LEU A 351 -0.93 15.48 3.16
N GLU A 352 -1.64 14.85 4.07
CA GLU A 352 -2.96 15.25 4.51
C GLU A 352 -2.87 16.48 5.40
N ARG A 353 -3.53 17.56 5.02
CA ARG A 353 -3.55 18.81 5.81
C ARG A 353 -4.60 18.72 6.91
N VAL A 354 -4.21 19.05 8.14
CA VAL A 354 -5.12 19.21 9.27
C VAL A 354 -5.33 20.71 9.52
N SER A 355 -6.56 21.19 9.32
CA SER A 355 -6.92 22.60 9.49
C SER A 355 -8.07 22.72 10.50
N CYS A 356 -7.80 23.34 11.64
CA CYS A 356 -8.75 23.60 12.73
C CYS A 356 -8.73 25.09 13.12
N GLY A 357 -8.21 25.98 12.25
CA GLY A 357 -8.11 27.42 12.53
C GLY A 357 -6.80 27.85 13.21
N GLN A 358 -5.85 26.94 13.40
CA GLN A 358 -4.53 27.25 13.98
C GLN A 358 -3.69 28.15 13.04
N PRO A 359 -2.74 28.98 13.60
CA PRO A 359 -1.96 29.94 12.83
C PRO A 359 -0.70 29.34 12.14
N PHE A 360 -0.54 28.03 12.15
CA PHE A 360 0.53 27.27 11.51
C PHE A 360 -0.04 26.08 10.73
N ASP A 361 0.71 25.56 9.76
CA ASP A 361 0.26 24.42 8.97
C ASP A 361 0.60 23.09 9.64
N VAL A 362 -0.33 22.12 9.58
CA VAL A 362 -0.12 20.75 10.07
C VAL A 362 -0.40 19.76 8.95
N TRP A 363 0.56 18.87 8.71
CA TRP A 363 0.53 17.85 7.67
C TRP A 363 0.78 16.46 8.25
N ILE A 364 0.06 15.46 7.74
CA ILE A 364 0.24 14.06 8.12
C ILE A 364 0.65 13.25 6.89
N ASP A 365 1.70 12.45 7.03
CA ASP A 365 2.20 11.61 5.94
C ASP A 365 2.67 10.23 6.43
N ALA A 366 2.48 9.20 5.60
CA ALA A 366 2.93 7.85 5.88
C ALA A 366 4.44 7.62 5.63
N ALA A 367 5.19 8.65 5.24
CA ALA A 367 6.62 8.56 4.95
C ALA A 367 7.39 8.01 6.15
N SER A 368 8.02 6.86 5.96
CA SER A 368 8.83 6.18 6.98
C SER A 368 10.24 5.82 6.47
N ARG A 369 10.53 6.11 5.20
CA ARG A 369 11.82 5.84 4.55
C ARG A 369 12.53 7.12 4.15
N PRO A 370 13.88 7.15 4.06
CA PRO A 370 14.65 8.37 3.80
C PRO A 370 14.18 9.15 2.58
N ASN A 371 13.95 8.48 1.44
CA ASN A 371 13.53 9.14 0.21
C ASN A 371 12.11 9.71 0.29
N GLN A 372 11.18 8.99 0.92
CA GLN A 372 9.81 9.44 1.15
C GLN A 372 9.80 10.65 2.06
N LEU A 373 10.52 10.55 3.18
CA LEU A 373 10.65 11.62 4.16
C LEU A 373 11.25 12.88 3.53
N ALA A 374 12.35 12.74 2.76
CA ALA A 374 12.95 13.86 2.03
C ALA A 374 11.94 14.53 1.08
N SER A 375 11.13 13.74 0.36
CA SER A 375 10.12 14.25 -0.56
C SER A 375 8.99 14.99 0.16
N ALA A 376 8.50 14.44 1.28
CA ALA A 376 7.45 15.06 2.08
C ALA A 376 7.93 16.36 2.74
N ILE A 377 9.12 16.36 3.37
CA ILE A 377 9.70 17.56 3.97
C ILE A 377 9.94 18.63 2.90
N HIS A 378 10.47 18.25 1.73
CA HIS A 378 10.70 19.18 0.64
C HIS A 378 9.39 19.82 0.14
N ALA A 379 8.31 19.06 0.04
CA ALA A 379 7.00 19.58 -0.36
C ALA A 379 6.47 20.60 0.65
N VAL A 380 6.55 20.30 1.94
CA VAL A 380 6.12 21.21 3.02
C VAL A 380 7.02 22.43 3.13
N ARG A 381 8.34 22.27 2.99
CA ARG A 381 9.32 23.39 3.00
C ARG A 381 9.03 24.44 1.94
N GLN A 382 8.46 24.05 0.83
CA GLN A 382 8.14 24.97 -0.26
C GLN A 382 6.86 25.80 0.00
N LEU A 383 6.15 25.55 1.08
CA LEU A 383 4.91 26.27 1.47
C LEU A 383 5.15 27.29 2.58
N THR A 384 6.26 27.19 3.30
CA THR A 384 6.60 28.13 4.36
C THR A 384 8.02 28.67 4.22
N ASN A 385 8.22 29.94 4.58
CA ASN A 385 9.53 30.56 4.75
C ASN A 385 10.01 30.48 6.21
N ARG A 386 9.23 29.89 7.10
CA ARG A 386 9.50 29.70 8.53
C ARG A 386 10.04 28.30 8.80
N LYS A 387 9.97 27.87 10.03
CA LYS A 387 10.49 26.56 10.46
C LYS A 387 9.61 25.41 9.99
N VAL A 388 10.26 24.31 9.62
CA VAL A 388 9.63 23.02 9.41
C VAL A 388 9.98 22.11 10.60
N TRP A 389 8.95 21.75 11.36
CA TRP A 389 8.99 20.81 12.44
C TRP A 389 8.65 19.43 11.91
N VAL A 390 9.40 18.40 12.28
CA VAL A 390 9.12 17.03 11.84
C VAL A 390 9.00 16.09 13.04
N VAL A 391 7.84 15.45 13.16
CA VAL A 391 7.68 14.28 14.04
C VAL A 391 7.96 13.05 13.22
N ALA A 392 9.12 12.42 13.44
CA ALA A 392 9.56 11.24 12.72
C ALA A 392 9.45 9.99 13.59
N SER A 393 8.86 8.93 13.05
CA SER A 393 8.75 7.67 13.77
C SER A 393 9.83 6.67 13.36
N THR A 394 10.22 5.83 14.31
CA THR A 394 11.05 4.65 14.09
C THR A 394 10.17 3.40 14.04
N GLU A 395 10.45 2.52 13.07
CA GLU A 395 9.82 1.20 13.02
C GLU A 395 10.79 0.14 13.56
N SER A 396 10.28 -0.79 14.37
CA SER A 396 11.10 -1.85 14.99
C SER A 396 11.82 -2.75 13.97
N ARG A 397 11.25 -2.90 12.79
CA ARG A 397 11.79 -3.74 11.70
C ARG A 397 12.82 -3.04 10.81
N GLN A 398 13.04 -1.74 10.97
CA GLN A 398 14.06 -1.02 10.20
C GLN A 398 15.47 -1.40 10.68
N SER A 399 16.40 -1.56 9.72
CA SER A 399 17.80 -1.81 10.06
C SER A 399 18.48 -0.57 10.67
N PRO A 400 19.53 -0.74 11.49
CA PRO A 400 20.30 0.39 12.04
C PRO A 400 20.83 1.34 10.95
N THR A 401 21.29 0.81 9.83
CA THR A 401 21.76 1.62 8.69
C THR A 401 20.65 2.49 8.11
N LEU A 402 19.42 1.98 8.03
CA LEU A 402 18.29 2.75 7.52
C LEU A 402 17.90 3.86 8.50
N ARG A 403 17.91 3.57 9.82
CA ARG A 403 17.63 4.58 10.86
C ARG A 403 18.66 5.70 10.86
N ARG A 404 19.95 5.39 10.72
CA ARG A 404 21.00 6.40 10.58
C ARG A 404 20.76 7.30 9.37
N ARG A 405 20.41 6.73 8.21
CA ARG A 405 20.07 7.51 7.01
C ARG A 405 18.81 8.39 7.19
N LEU A 406 17.84 7.93 7.99
CA LEU A 406 16.71 8.79 8.37
C LEU A 406 17.20 10.02 9.13
N GLY A 407 18.13 9.86 10.09
CA GLY A 407 18.75 10.96 10.82
C GLY A 407 19.45 11.96 9.91
N GLU A 408 20.26 11.47 8.96
CA GLU A 408 20.95 12.31 7.96
C GLU A 408 19.97 13.15 7.11
N VAL A 409 18.82 12.58 6.73
CA VAL A 409 17.80 13.30 5.96
C VAL A 409 17.09 14.33 6.84
N LEU A 410 16.73 13.97 8.06
CA LEU A 410 16.06 14.87 9.00
C LEU A 410 16.91 16.09 9.33
N GLU A 411 18.21 15.90 9.62
CA GLU A 411 19.13 16.99 9.93
C GLU A 411 19.26 17.98 8.76
N ARG A 412 19.29 17.48 7.52
CA ARG A 412 19.47 18.33 6.34
C ARG A 412 18.23 19.09 5.91
N ALA A 413 17.04 18.55 6.21
CA ALA A 413 15.81 19.02 5.60
C ALA A 413 14.85 19.72 6.59
N ALA A 414 14.92 19.41 7.88
CA ALA A 414 14.07 19.97 8.93
C ALA A 414 14.81 20.97 9.82
N ASP A 415 14.08 21.90 10.45
CA ASP A 415 14.66 22.85 11.42
C ASP A 415 14.56 22.33 12.85
N GLN A 416 13.51 21.55 13.15
CA GLN A 416 13.29 20.91 14.45
C GLN A 416 12.78 19.50 14.23
N VAL A 417 13.30 18.55 14.99
CA VAL A 417 12.96 17.13 14.85
C VAL A 417 12.53 16.55 16.18
N VAL A 418 11.42 15.86 16.20
CA VAL A 418 11.00 15.00 17.30
C VAL A 418 11.01 13.54 16.83
N ILE A 419 11.79 12.70 17.49
CA ILE A 419 11.89 11.27 17.20
C ILE A 419 10.96 10.53 18.16
N THR A 420 10.00 9.80 17.59
CA THR A 420 9.00 9.05 18.34
C THR A 420 8.89 7.61 17.84
N GLN A 421 7.90 6.86 18.32
CA GLN A 421 7.67 5.48 17.98
C GLN A 421 6.25 5.23 17.47
N ASN A 422 6.12 4.12 16.70
CA ASN A 422 4.82 3.63 16.23
C ASN A 422 4.20 2.58 17.18
N SER A 423 4.95 2.05 18.16
CA SER A 423 4.49 1.00 19.08
C SER A 423 5.08 1.16 20.48
N GLY A 424 4.29 0.83 21.50
CA GLY A 424 4.57 1.09 22.91
C GLY A 424 5.56 0.16 23.63
N ALA A 425 6.50 -0.50 22.94
CA ALA A 425 7.54 -1.32 23.60
C ALA A 425 8.73 -0.43 24.02
N ALA A 426 8.74 0.01 25.27
CA ALA A 426 9.64 1.06 25.77
C ALA A 426 11.16 0.78 25.62
N ALA A 427 11.65 -0.44 25.85
CA ALA A 427 13.09 -0.72 25.85
C ALA A 427 13.74 -0.75 24.45
N ALA A 428 13.12 -1.40 23.46
CA ALA A 428 13.61 -1.44 22.07
C ALA A 428 13.55 -0.08 21.37
N SER A 429 12.90 0.85 21.96
CA SER A 429 12.56 2.16 21.45
C SER A 429 13.64 3.21 21.66
N PHE A 430 14.31 3.19 22.78
CA PHE A 430 15.45 4.08 23.03
C PHE A 430 16.62 3.77 22.10
N GLU A 431 16.91 2.49 21.87
CA GLU A 431 17.94 2.08 20.93
C GLU A 431 17.63 2.53 19.49
N ALA A 432 16.38 2.36 19.04
CA ALA A 432 15.96 2.80 17.72
C ALA A 432 16.08 4.32 17.55
N ALA A 433 15.72 5.10 18.56
CA ALA A 433 15.87 6.56 18.56
C ALA A 433 17.36 6.97 18.54
N HIS A 434 18.22 6.31 19.31
CA HIS A 434 19.66 6.57 19.28
C HIS A 434 20.27 6.28 17.91
N GLN A 435 19.87 5.18 17.25
CA GLN A 435 20.35 4.86 15.89
C GLN A 435 19.93 5.91 14.86
N VAL A 436 18.81 6.61 15.04
CA VAL A 436 18.46 7.78 14.22
C VAL A 436 19.36 8.96 14.58
N LEU A 437 19.60 9.22 15.86
CA LEU A 437 20.48 10.28 16.33
C LEU A 437 21.93 10.10 15.86
N ASP A 438 22.41 8.86 15.68
CA ASP A 438 23.73 8.55 15.10
C ASP A 438 23.89 9.08 13.66
N GLY A 439 22.79 9.44 13.00
CA GLY A 439 22.79 10.07 11.69
C GLY A 439 22.92 11.59 11.73
N PHE A 440 22.82 12.22 12.89
CA PHE A 440 22.97 13.66 13.07
C PHE A 440 24.42 14.02 13.37
N SER A 441 24.90 15.07 12.74
CA SER A 441 26.17 15.75 13.11
C SER A 441 25.97 16.62 14.35
N GLU A 442 24.79 17.24 14.48
CA GLU A 442 24.37 18.07 15.60
C GLU A 442 23.10 17.53 16.27
N PRO A 443 23.19 16.51 17.15
CA PRO A 443 22.02 15.86 17.76
C PRO A 443 21.10 16.78 18.57
N LYS A 444 21.58 17.97 18.98
CA LYS A 444 20.76 18.96 19.71
C LYS A 444 19.54 19.48 18.93
N MET A 445 19.51 19.30 17.60
CA MET A 445 18.36 19.64 16.77
C MET A 445 17.21 18.61 16.90
N ALA A 446 17.49 17.45 17.46
CA ALA A 446 16.54 16.36 17.56
C ALA A 446 16.20 16.06 19.02
N ARG A 447 14.92 15.90 19.30
CA ARG A 447 14.39 15.55 20.61
C ARG A 447 13.74 14.17 20.57
N PRO A 448 14.23 13.17 21.30
CA PRO A 448 13.53 11.90 21.44
C PRO A 448 12.38 12.05 22.46
N ILE A 449 11.16 11.79 22.00
CA ILE A 449 9.94 11.70 22.82
C ILE A 449 9.27 10.38 22.44
N PRO A 450 9.48 9.30 23.21
CA PRO A 450 9.00 7.97 22.86
C PRO A 450 7.48 7.87 22.71
N ASN A 451 6.72 8.49 23.58
CA ASN A 451 5.28 8.51 23.52
C ASN A 451 4.82 9.42 22.36
N ARG A 452 4.12 8.82 21.38
CA ARG A 452 3.70 9.51 20.16
C ARG A 452 2.70 10.62 20.41
N PHE A 453 1.76 10.43 21.32
CA PHE A 453 0.80 11.45 21.72
C PHE A 453 1.52 12.70 22.22
N ARG A 454 2.43 12.52 23.20
CA ARG A 454 3.23 13.62 23.77
C ARG A 454 4.18 14.23 22.74
N ALA A 455 4.68 13.45 21.78
CA ALA A 455 5.53 13.97 20.72
C ALA A 455 4.75 14.93 19.80
N ILE A 456 3.54 14.57 19.43
CA ILE A 456 2.64 15.41 18.62
C ILE A 456 2.22 16.64 19.41
N GLU A 457 1.71 16.48 20.63
CA GLU A 457 1.30 17.60 21.49
C GLU A 457 2.45 18.61 21.70
N TRP A 458 3.65 18.10 21.98
CA TRP A 458 4.82 18.96 22.23
C TRP A 458 5.18 19.79 20.99
N VAL A 459 5.14 19.22 19.79
CA VAL A 459 5.41 19.97 18.54
C VAL A 459 4.34 21.00 18.28
N LEU A 460 3.06 20.65 18.42
CA LEU A 460 1.94 21.58 18.24
C LEU A 460 1.97 22.73 19.26
N GLU A 461 2.49 22.49 20.47
CA GLU A 461 2.63 23.49 21.52
C GLU A 461 3.76 24.49 21.24
N ASN A 462 4.81 24.07 20.57
CA ASN A 462 6.02 24.87 20.33
C ASN A 462 6.10 25.46 18.92
N ALA A 463 5.22 25.06 18.00
CA ALA A 463 5.12 25.65 16.68
C ALA A 463 4.62 27.11 16.76
N ALA A 464 5.32 28.00 16.06
CA ALA A 464 4.96 29.40 15.96
C ALA A 464 4.07 29.68 14.74
N GLU A 465 3.53 30.88 14.68
CA GLU A 465 2.77 31.36 13.52
C GLU A 465 3.57 31.23 12.24
N GLU A 466 2.93 30.77 11.17
CA GLU A 466 3.51 30.47 9.84
C GLU A 466 4.53 29.32 9.82
N ASP A 467 4.81 28.64 10.94
CA ASP A 467 5.60 27.39 10.92
C ASP A 467 4.80 26.27 10.21
N ALA A 468 5.51 25.24 9.79
CA ALA A 468 4.89 24.03 9.26
C ALA A 468 5.28 22.80 10.09
N VAL A 469 4.28 22.04 10.51
CA VAL A 469 4.44 20.78 11.27
C VAL A 469 4.15 19.61 10.34
N LEU A 470 5.09 18.69 10.22
CA LEU A 470 4.93 17.45 9.45
C LEU A 470 5.03 16.24 10.38
N ILE A 471 3.94 15.51 10.53
CA ILE A 471 3.87 14.28 11.34
C ILE A 471 3.97 13.10 10.40
N THR A 472 4.98 12.22 10.61
CA THR A 472 5.29 11.14 9.65
C THR A 472 5.28 9.75 10.26
N GLY A 473 5.15 8.75 9.38
CA GLY A 473 5.37 7.33 9.65
C GLY A 473 4.12 6.47 9.73
N LEU A 474 3.04 6.91 10.37
CA LEU A 474 1.79 6.15 10.43
C LEU A 474 0.82 6.49 9.29
N GLY A 475 0.72 7.77 8.93
CA GLY A 475 -0.29 8.24 7.98
C GLY A 475 -1.70 8.00 8.51
N ASP A 476 -2.48 7.17 7.82
CA ASP A 476 -3.84 6.77 8.18
C ASP A 476 -3.93 5.67 9.25
N ARG A 477 -2.79 5.03 9.56
CA ARG A 477 -2.78 3.89 10.49
C ARG A 477 -2.95 4.35 11.93
N PRO A 478 -3.70 3.57 12.74
CA PRO A 478 -3.86 3.90 14.15
C PRO A 478 -2.55 3.76 14.94
N ILE A 479 -2.42 4.53 15.99
CA ILE A 479 -1.33 4.45 16.95
C ILE A 479 -1.51 3.15 17.76
N ALA A 480 -0.51 2.27 17.75
CA ALA A 480 -0.55 1.02 18.49
C ALA A 480 -0.54 1.29 20.00
N ASN A 481 -1.34 0.52 20.76
CA ASN A 481 -1.47 0.63 22.21
C ASN A 481 -1.99 1.99 22.72
N ALA A 482 -2.91 2.60 21.98
CA ALA A 482 -3.64 3.79 22.39
C ALA A 482 -4.66 3.50 23.53
N GLY A 483 -4.29 2.68 24.51
CA GLY A 483 -5.15 2.25 25.63
C GLY A 483 -6.14 1.13 25.25
N THR A 484 -6.85 0.58 26.23
CA THR A 484 -7.90 -0.43 26.08
C THR A 484 -9.24 0.14 25.60
N GLY A 485 -9.22 1.37 25.07
CA GLY A 485 -10.39 2.08 24.53
C GLY A 485 -10.92 1.45 23.25
N ALA A 486 -12.21 1.56 23.01
CA ALA A 486 -12.94 0.87 21.95
C ALA A 486 -12.64 1.33 20.52
N TRP A 487 -11.90 2.43 20.31
CA TRP A 487 -11.68 3.01 18.98
C TRP A 487 -10.19 3.22 18.65
N PRO A 488 -9.77 2.86 17.42
CA PRO A 488 -8.41 3.12 16.96
C PRO A 488 -8.17 4.64 16.80
N VAL A 489 -7.14 5.18 17.45
CA VAL A 489 -6.77 6.62 17.39
C VAL A 489 -5.65 6.81 16.38
N THR A 490 -5.82 7.76 15.47
CA THR A 490 -4.83 8.14 14.46
C THR A 490 -4.09 9.42 14.83
N ASP A 491 -2.99 9.73 14.12
CA ASP A 491 -2.28 11.01 14.26
C ASP A 491 -3.20 12.21 14.03
N ARG A 492 -4.14 12.08 13.09
CA ARG A 492 -5.14 13.11 12.80
C ARG A 492 -6.04 13.38 13.99
N ASP A 493 -6.53 12.31 14.65
CA ASP A 493 -7.42 12.45 15.82
C ASP A 493 -6.71 13.18 16.96
N VAL A 494 -5.43 12.86 17.19
CA VAL A 494 -4.59 13.54 18.20
C VAL A 494 -4.43 15.02 17.87
N CYS A 495 -4.09 15.36 16.63
CA CYS A 495 -3.97 16.75 16.19
C CYS A 495 -5.27 17.51 16.34
N GLN A 496 -6.38 16.95 15.87
CA GLN A 496 -7.68 17.59 15.95
C GLN A 496 -8.13 17.81 17.39
N ALA A 497 -7.99 16.79 18.26
CA ALA A 497 -8.35 16.92 19.66
C ALA A 497 -7.54 18.03 20.34
N TRP A 498 -6.21 18.05 20.15
CA TRP A 498 -5.37 19.10 20.74
C TRP A 498 -5.69 20.50 20.21
N LEU A 499 -5.90 20.65 18.89
CA LEU A 499 -6.21 21.93 18.26
C LEU A 499 -7.59 22.45 18.66
N TYR A 500 -8.59 21.58 18.80
CA TYR A 500 -9.94 21.99 19.25
C TYR A 500 -9.97 22.38 20.73
N ASP A 501 -9.28 21.67 21.61
CA ASP A 501 -9.25 21.99 23.04
C ASP A 501 -8.66 23.37 23.31
N ARG A 502 -7.68 23.81 22.53
CA ARG A 502 -7.09 25.17 22.65
C ARG A 502 -7.93 26.26 21.96
N HIS A 503 -8.66 25.95 20.91
CA HIS A 503 -9.50 26.92 20.20
C HIS A 503 -10.91 27.04 20.79
N SER A 504 -11.40 26.07 21.56
CA SER A 504 -12.70 26.17 22.25
C SER A 504 -12.73 27.25 23.33
N PHE A 505 -11.60 27.78 23.78
CA PHE A 505 -11.55 29.01 24.57
C PHE A 505 -11.98 30.28 23.79
N CYS A 506 -12.01 30.22 22.46
CA CYS A 506 -12.47 31.31 21.60
C CYS A 506 -13.90 31.12 21.05
N ALA A 507 -14.50 29.94 21.18
CA ALA A 507 -15.78 29.59 20.57
C ALA A 507 -16.82 29.05 21.57
N GLU A 508 -16.98 29.72 22.73
CA GLU A 508 -18.12 29.46 23.66
C GLU A 508 -19.48 29.93 23.13
N GLN A 509 -19.70 29.98 21.84
CA GLN A 509 -20.98 30.45 21.29
C GLN A 509 -21.66 29.57 20.25
N GLU A 510 -21.33 28.30 20.04
CA GLU A 510 -22.27 27.44 19.29
C GLU A 510 -22.19 25.98 19.78
N GLY A 511 -23.27 25.63 20.52
CA GLY A 511 -23.40 24.26 21.08
C GLY A 511 -23.57 23.17 20.06
N ARG A 512 -22.62 22.25 20.01
CA ARG A 512 -22.82 20.83 19.70
C ARG A 512 -21.71 20.01 20.31
N ASN A 513 -22.01 19.32 21.41
CA ASN A 513 -21.16 18.41 22.14
C ASN A 513 -20.85 17.12 21.36
N ARG A 514 -19.57 16.86 21.14
CA ARG A 514 -18.91 15.55 21.35
C ARG A 514 -17.43 15.80 21.52
N THR A 515 -17.00 16.04 22.74
CA THR A 515 -15.60 16.19 23.13
C THR A 515 -14.99 14.82 23.40
N PHE A 516 -13.98 14.46 22.61
CA PHE A 516 -12.98 13.46 22.95
C PHE A 516 -12.04 14.10 23.99
N ARG A 517 -11.97 13.59 25.20
CA ARG A 517 -10.99 14.05 26.21
C ARG A 517 -9.75 13.18 26.14
N ILE A 518 -8.62 13.78 25.79
CA ILE A 518 -7.28 13.13 25.83
C ILE A 518 -6.91 12.72 27.27
N ASP A 519 -7.52 13.31 28.29
CA ASP A 519 -7.28 13.00 29.71
C ASP A 519 -7.60 11.54 30.09
N ASP A 520 -8.44 10.86 29.33
CA ASP A 520 -8.74 9.44 29.53
C ASP A 520 -7.51 8.52 29.27
N TYR A 521 -6.49 9.03 28.59
CA TYR A 521 -5.25 8.30 28.26
C TYR A 521 -4.03 8.71 29.09
N ARG A 522 -4.15 9.72 29.99
CA ARG A 522 -3.05 10.23 30.82
C ARG A 522 -2.82 9.46 32.11
N ASN A 523 -3.76 8.60 32.55
CA ASN A 523 -3.78 8.05 33.91
C ASN A 523 -3.20 6.63 34.05
N GLU A 524 -2.57 6.04 33.05
CA GLU A 524 -2.04 4.66 33.14
C GLU A 524 -0.51 4.56 33.32
N GLU A 525 0.19 5.66 33.65
CA GLU A 525 1.61 5.62 34.03
C GLU A 525 1.83 6.33 35.38
N ASN A 526 1.48 5.68 36.48
CA ASN A 526 2.05 5.87 37.82
C ASN A 526 2.42 4.53 38.41
#